data_d1a0e038b40d5968fac186880c397a15
#
_entry.id   d1a0e038b40d5968fac186880c397a15
#
_cell.length_a   1.000
_cell.length_b   1.000
_cell.length_c   1.000
_cell.angle_alpha   90.00
_cell.angle_beta   90.00
_cell.angle_gamma   90.00
#
_symmetry.space_group_name_H-M   'P 1'
#
loop_
_entity.id
_entity.type
_entity.pdbx_description
1 polymer ?
#
loop_
_entity_poly.entity_id
_entity_poly.type
_entity_poly.pdbx_seq_one_letter_code
_entity_poly.pdbx_strand_id
1 'polypeptide(L)'
;MVGTLESDVREKFRRSGYTLTSQRRAVLEALKDYNGHPSAEEVYLLVKKRNPKVALGTVYQALSVLEEIGLIEAKRWSESPVRYDLNTEPHYDIRCTTCGEVAEISDIKFGDFVTRIQENTPYEVTNATLVIEGVCPLCRAEG
;
A
#
# COMPACT_ATOMS: atom_id res chain seq x y z
N MET A 1 11.49 -16.42 -3.81
CA MET A 1 10.56 -15.52 -3.12
C MET A 1 9.24 -15.36 -3.83
N VAL A 2 9.23 -15.48 -5.17
CA VAL A 2 7.99 -15.38 -5.96
C VAL A 2 6.97 -16.43 -5.53
N GLY A 3 7.42 -17.66 -5.28
CA GLY A 3 6.54 -18.74 -4.82
C GLY A 3 5.94 -18.49 -3.45
N THR A 4 6.67 -17.82 -2.56
CA THR A 4 6.18 -17.48 -1.23
C THR A 4 5.05 -16.45 -1.30
N LEU A 5 5.19 -15.46 -2.20
CA LEU A 5 4.16 -14.44 -2.39
C LEU A 5 2.87 -15.04 -2.95
N GLU A 6 2.99 -15.92 -3.95
CA GLU A 6 1.82 -16.59 -4.55
C GLU A 6 1.09 -17.44 -3.52
N SER A 7 1.83 -18.18 -2.69
CA SER A 7 1.30 -18.99 -1.62
C SER A 7 0.55 -18.14 -0.57
N ASP A 8 1.14 -17.00 -0.21
CA ASP A 8 0.54 -16.06 0.74
C ASP A 8 -0.75 -15.44 0.20
N VAL A 9 -0.76 -15.10 -1.08
CA VAL A 9 -1.95 -14.55 -1.76
C VAL A 9 -3.10 -15.55 -1.67
N ARG A 10 -2.86 -16.79 -2.05
CA ARG A 10 -3.89 -17.84 -2.04
C ARG A 10 -4.42 -18.08 -0.63
N GLU A 11 -3.53 -18.12 0.36
CA GLU A 11 -3.91 -18.36 1.75
C GLU A 11 -4.78 -17.23 2.29
N LYS A 12 -4.42 -15.98 2.01
CA LYS A 12 -5.21 -14.83 2.47
C LYS A 12 -6.58 -14.79 1.83
N PHE A 13 -6.69 -15.11 0.54
CA PHE A 13 -8.00 -15.21 -0.09
C PHE A 13 -8.83 -16.33 0.49
N ARG A 14 -8.21 -17.49 0.73
CA ARG A 14 -8.89 -18.64 1.30
C ARG A 14 -9.50 -18.32 2.67
N ARG A 15 -8.74 -17.60 3.53
CA ARG A 15 -9.19 -17.24 4.88
C ARG A 15 -10.26 -16.14 4.88
N SER A 16 -10.24 -15.27 3.89
CA SER A 16 -11.10 -14.09 3.86
C SER A 16 -12.53 -14.38 3.42
N GLY A 17 -12.74 -15.46 2.70
CA GLY A 17 -14.01 -15.73 2.04
C GLY A 17 -14.20 -15.04 0.71
N TYR A 18 -13.28 -14.16 0.32
CA TYR A 18 -13.31 -13.54 -1.01
C TYR A 18 -12.69 -14.49 -2.04
N THR A 19 -13.15 -14.35 -3.27
CA THR A 19 -12.62 -15.12 -4.39
C THR A 19 -11.50 -14.35 -5.09
N LEU A 20 -10.41 -15.03 -5.43
CA LEU A 20 -9.35 -14.43 -6.24
C LEU A 20 -9.80 -14.44 -7.71
N THR A 21 -10.45 -13.37 -8.13
CA THR A 21 -10.92 -13.24 -9.51
C THR A 21 -9.80 -12.84 -10.45
N SER A 22 -10.04 -12.95 -11.76
CA SER A 22 -9.06 -12.50 -12.75
C SER A 22 -8.78 -11.01 -12.66
N GLN A 23 -9.78 -10.19 -12.31
CA GLN A 23 -9.61 -8.76 -12.13
C GLN A 23 -8.74 -8.44 -10.92
N ARG A 24 -8.96 -9.13 -9.80
CA ARG A 24 -8.14 -8.94 -8.58
C ARG A 24 -6.70 -9.40 -8.81
N ARG A 25 -6.52 -10.49 -9.55
CA ARG A 25 -5.18 -10.94 -9.92
C ARG A 25 -4.50 -9.93 -10.84
N ALA A 26 -5.22 -9.34 -11.78
CA ALA A 26 -4.66 -8.33 -12.68
C ALA A 26 -4.18 -7.09 -11.91
N VAL A 27 -4.91 -6.68 -10.89
CA VAL A 27 -4.52 -5.56 -10.02
C VAL A 27 -3.24 -5.90 -9.26
N LEU A 28 -3.16 -7.11 -8.69
CA LEU A 28 -1.94 -7.57 -8.00
C LEU A 28 -0.73 -7.57 -8.95
N GLU A 29 -0.90 -8.07 -10.17
CA GLU A 29 0.16 -8.09 -11.17
C GLU A 29 0.63 -6.67 -11.51
N ALA A 30 -0.32 -5.74 -11.66
CA ALA A 30 -0.01 -4.34 -11.93
C ALA A 30 0.81 -3.73 -10.80
N LEU A 31 0.46 -4.04 -9.54
CA LEU A 31 1.19 -3.56 -8.37
C LEU A 31 2.61 -4.13 -8.31
N LYS A 32 2.79 -5.40 -8.69
CA LYS A 32 4.11 -6.02 -8.75
C LYS A 32 4.99 -5.37 -9.80
N ASP A 33 4.40 -5.01 -10.95
CA ASP A 33 5.15 -4.47 -12.08
C ASP A 33 5.46 -2.97 -11.93
N TYR A 34 4.75 -2.28 -11.05
CA TYR A 34 4.94 -0.85 -10.85
C TYR A 34 6.13 -0.61 -9.91
N ASN A 35 7.03 0.26 -10.34
CA ASN A 35 8.18 0.64 -9.53
C ASN A 35 7.84 1.88 -8.72
N GLY A 36 7.40 1.66 -7.47
CA GLY A 36 7.02 2.73 -6.56
C GLY A 36 5.66 2.48 -5.93
N HIS A 37 4.96 3.55 -5.61
CA HIS A 37 3.68 3.53 -4.92
C HIS A 37 2.60 4.11 -5.84
N PRO A 38 1.90 3.29 -6.63
CA PRO A 38 0.93 3.80 -7.60
C PRO A 38 -0.37 4.26 -6.94
N SER A 39 -1.01 5.24 -7.54
CA SER A 39 -2.40 5.60 -7.24
C SER A 39 -3.35 4.60 -7.92
N ALA A 40 -4.63 4.66 -7.57
CA ALA A 40 -5.63 3.80 -8.21
C ALA A 40 -5.72 4.05 -9.72
N GLU A 41 -5.60 5.31 -10.14
CA GLU A 41 -5.63 5.67 -11.57
C GLU A 41 -4.42 5.09 -12.31
N GLU A 42 -3.26 5.11 -11.70
CA GLU A 42 -2.05 4.53 -12.28
C GLU A 42 -2.19 3.01 -12.41
N VAL A 43 -2.73 2.35 -11.38
CA VAL A 43 -3.03 0.92 -11.44
C VAL A 43 -4.03 0.63 -12.55
N TYR A 44 -5.08 1.43 -12.65
CA TYR A 44 -6.09 1.30 -13.69
C TYR A 44 -5.48 1.35 -15.09
N LEU A 45 -4.58 2.31 -15.35
CA LEU A 45 -3.93 2.43 -16.65
C LEU A 45 -3.11 1.19 -16.99
N LEU A 46 -2.43 0.60 -16.01
CA LEU A 46 -1.67 -0.64 -16.20
C LEU A 46 -2.57 -1.83 -16.51
N VAL A 47 -3.66 -1.97 -15.75
CA VAL A 47 -4.62 -3.06 -15.96
C VAL A 47 -5.30 -2.92 -17.31
N LYS A 48 -5.63 -1.69 -17.71
CA LYS A 48 -6.31 -1.40 -18.97
C LYS A 48 -5.49 -1.81 -20.19
N LYS A 49 -4.17 -1.77 -20.09
CA LYS A 49 -3.29 -2.22 -21.19
C LYS A 49 -3.52 -3.69 -21.53
N ARG A 50 -3.79 -4.52 -20.54
CA ARG A 50 -4.03 -5.96 -20.73
C ARG A 50 -5.51 -6.30 -20.86
N ASN A 51 -6.38 -5.48 -20.27
CA ASN A 51 -7.82 -5.66 -20.29
C ASN A 51 -8.50 -4.33 -20.63
N PRO A 52 -8.63 -4.00 -21.91
CA PRO A 52 -9.18 -2.69 -22.34
C PRO A 52 -10.62 -2.42 -21.87
N LYS A 53 -11.35 -3.47 -21.48
CA LYS A 53 -12.75 -3.34 -21.05
C LYS A 53 -12.90 -3.12 -19.56
N VAL A 54 -11.80 -3.13 -18.79
CA VAL A 54 -11.89 -2.94 -17.35
C VAL A 54 -12.40 -1.54 -17.02
N ALA A 55 -13.27 -1.45 -16.01
CA ALA A 55 -13.76 -0.16 -15.52
C ALA A 55 -12.93 0.30 -14.32
N LEU A 56 -12.82 1.62 -14.15
CA LEU A 56 -12.10 2.19 -13.01
C LEU A 56 -12.69 1.73 -11.68
N GLY A 57 -14.03 1.66 -11.58
CA GLY A 57 -14.71 1.18 -10.38
C GLY A 57 -14.33 -0.25 -10.01
N THR A 58 -14.10 -1.11 -11.01
CA THR A 58 -13.64 -2.49 -10.78
C THR A 58 -12.25 -2.51 -10.15
N VAL A 59 -11.37 -1.61 -10.59
CA VAL A 59 -10.03 -1.50 -10.01
C VAL A 59 -10.10 -1.02 -8.57
N TYR A 60 -10.91 0.01 -8.28
CA TYR A 60 -11.10 0.50 -6.91
C TYR A 60 -11.65 -0.60 -5.99
N GLN A 61 -12.63 -1.37 -6.47
CA GLN A 61 -13.20 -2.47 -5.70
C GLN A 61 -12.16 -3.54 -5.40
N ALA A 62 -11.35 -3.90 -6.39
CA ALA A 62 -10.28 -4.87 -6.21
C ALA A 62 -9.25 -4.37 -5.18
N LEU A 63 -8.85 -3.10 -5.27
CA LEU A 63 -7.91 -2.51 -4.30
C LEU A 63 -8.48 -2.54 -2.89
N SER A 64 -9.77 -2.23 -2.72
CA SER A 64 -10.43 -2.28 -1.41
C SER A 64 -10.40 -3.69 -0.80
N VAL A 65 -10.69 -4.71 -1.60
CA VAL A 65 -10.64 -6.10 -1.12
C VAL A 65 -9.22 -6.49 -0.74
N LEU A 66 -8.24 -6.15 -1.58
CA LEU A 66 -6.83 -6.48 -1.32
C LEU A 66 -6.31 -5.80 -0.06
N GLU A 67 -6.72 -4.58 0.19
CA GLU A 67 -6.38 -3.86 1.42
C GLU A 67 -7.03 -4.53 2.63
N GLU A 68 -8.31 -4.85 2.53
CA GLU A 68 -9.08 -5.46 3.61
C GLU A 68 -8.47 -6.80 4.07
N ILE A 69 -8.02 -7.61 3.12
CA ILE A 69 -7.43 -8.91 3.46
C ILE A 69 -5.93 -8.84 3.78
N GLY A 70 -5.35 -7.64 3.73
CA GLY A 70 -3.97 -7.44 4.16
C GLY A 70 -2.89 -7.75 3.14
N LEU A 71 -3.25 -7.84 1.86
CA LEU A 71 -2.26 -8.07 0.79
C LEU A 71 -1.57 -6.80 0.34
N ILE A 72 -2.23 -5.65 0.51
CA ILE A 72 -1.66 -4.36 0.17
C ILE A 72 -1.94 -3.36 1.28
N GLU A 73 -1.17 -2.29 1.33
CA GLU A 73 -1.39 -1.16 2.20
C GLU A 73 -1.77 0.06 1.38
N ALA A 74 -2.72 0.84 1.89
CA ALA A 74 -3.06 2.13 1.31
C ALA A 74 -2.40 3.23 2.14
N LYS A 75 -1.64 4.09 1.47
CA LYS A 75 -0.97 5.23 2.10
C LYS A 75 -1.80 6.48 1.84
N ARG A 76 -2.34 7.05 2.90
CA ARG A 76 -3.22 8.22 2.84
C ARG A 76 -2.52 9.42 3.47
N TRP A 77 -1.96 10.27 2.60
CA TRP A 77 -1.35 11.52 3.02
C TRP A 77 -2.31 12.68 2.72
N SER A 78 -2.18 13.77 3.49
CA SER A 78 -2.99 14.95 3.27
C SER A 78 -2.76 15.55 1.88
N GLU A 79 -3.84 15.99 1.23
CA GLU A 79 -3.83 16.67 -0.07
C GLU A 79 -3.16 15.86 -1.21
N SER A 80 -3.19 14.55 -1.10
CA SER A 80 -2.55 13.67 -2.08
C SER A 80 -3.44 12.49 -2.38
N PRO A 81 -3.42 11.97 -3.61
CA PRO A 81 -4.14 10.74 -3.92
C PRO A 81 -3.64 9.59 -3.04
N VAL A 82 -4.53 8.67 -2.72
CA VAL A 82 -4.15 7.45 -2.02
C VAL A 82 -3.18 6.66 -2.89
N ARG A 83 -2.10 6.17 -2.29
CA ARG A 83 -1.12 5.34 -2.97
C ARG A 83 -1.12 3.95 -2.35
N TYR A 84 -0.81 2.96 -3.14
CA TYR A 84 -0.90 1.56 -2.75
C TYR A 84 0.47 0.89 -2.81
N ASP A 85 0.70 -0.02 -1.88
CA ASP A 85 1.97 -0.73 -1.75
C ASP A 85 1.69 -2.21 -1.50
N LEU A 86 2.31 -3.07 -2.30
CA LEU A 86 2.19 -4.51 -2.16
C LEU A 86 2.98 -5.05 -0.96
N ASN A 87 3.99 -4.31 -0.53
CA ASN A 87 4.83 -4.73 0.59
C ASN A 87 4.11 -4.49 1.92
N THR A 88 3.68 -5.58 2.56
CA THR A 88 2.98 -5.53 3.85
C THR A 88 3.91 -5.70 5.05
N GLU A 89 5.20 -5.90 4.83
CA GLU A 89 6.17 -5.94 5.92
C GLU A 89 6.35 -4.54 6.52
N PRO A 90 6.68 -4.45 7.82
CA PRO A 90 6.84 -3.15 8.46
C PRO A 90 7.91 -2.30 7.76
N HIS A 91 7.48 -1.23 7.15
CA HIS A 91 8.33 -0.21 6.56
C HIS A 91 7.59 1.12 6.67
N TYR A 92 8.33 2.22 6.55
CA TYR A 92 7.76 3.55 6.70
C TYR A 92 8.15 4.39 5.51
N ASP A 93 7.24 5.25 5.08
CA ASP A 93 7.46 6.11 3.93
C ASP A 93 7.38 7.56 4.36
N ILE A 94 8.19 8.40 3.74
CA ILE A 94 8.12 9.85 3.88
C ILE A 94 7.77 10.46 2.52
N ARG A 95 6.80 11.37 2.52
CA ARG A 95 6.36 12.05 1.32
C ARG A 95 6.83 13.50 1.33
N CYS A 96 7.40 13.95 0.23
CA CYS A 96 7.74 15.36 0.07
C CYS A 96 6.47 16.17 -0.21
N THR A 97 6.22 17.18 0.61
CA THR A 97 5.04 18.03 0.47
C THR A 97 5.13 18.96 -0.75
N THR A 98 6.34 19.19 -1.26
CA THR A 98 6.56 20.09 -2.39
C THR A 98 6.42 19.37 -3.74
N CYS A 99 7.13 18.25 -3.93
CA CYS A 99 7.13 17.55 -5.22
C CYS A 99 6.32 16.25 -5.22
N GLY A 100 5.90 15.77 -4.05
CA GLY A 100 5.12 14.53 -3.94
C GLY A 100 5.94 13.25 -3.97
N GLU A 101 7.26 13.35 -4.08
CA GLU A 101 8.15 12.18 -4.08
C GLU A 101 8.00 11.40 -2.79
N VAL A 102 7.95 10.07 -2.89
CA VAL A 102 7.85 9.18 -1.73
C VAL A 102 9.15 8.38 -1.61
N ALA A 103 9.75 8.42 -0.43
CA ALA A 103 10.94 7.65 -0.12
C ALA A 103 10.63 6.66 1.01
N GLU A 104 11.22 5.48 0.94
CA GLU A 104 11.07 4.47 1.97
C GLU A 104 12.13 4.68 3.06
N ILE A 105 11.70 4.58 4.32
CA ILE A 105 12.59 4.66 5.48
C ILE A 105 12.73 3.27 6.06
N SER A 106 13.96 2.79 6.19
CA SER A 106 14.28 1.53 6.84
C SER A 106 14.95 1.78 8.18
N ASP A 107 15.20 0.72 8.93
CA ASP A 107 15.97 0.72 10.20
C ASP A 107 15.31 1.45 11.37
N ILE A 108 14.04 1.84 11.26
CA ILE A 108 13.28 2.44 12.36
C ILE A 108 12.22 1.44 12.82
N LYS A 109 12.15 1.18 14.13
CA LYS A 109 11.24 0.20 14.71
C LYS A 109 10.00 0.86 15.30
N PHE A 110 8.98 1.05 14.47
CA PHE A 110 7.70 1.61 14.92
C PHE A 110 6.96 0.65 15.85
N GLY A 111 7.15 -0.67 15.67
CA GLY A 111 6.52 -1.68 16.52
C GLY A 111 6.84 -1.51 17.99
N ASP A 112 8.06 -1.09 18.33
CA ASP A 112 8.45 -0.84 19.71
C ASP A 112 7.66 0.32 20.32
N PHE A 113 7.35 1.33 19.51
CA PHE A 113 6.54 2.47 19.94
C PHE A 113 5.10 2.05 20.25
N VAL A 114 4.51 1.22 19.38
CA VAL A 114 3.16 0.68 19.60
C VAL A 114 3.12 -0.17 20.88
N THR A 115 4.13 -0.99 21.11
CA THR A 115 4.24 -1.81 22.33
C THR A 115 4.26 -0.93 23.56
N ARG A 116 5.03 0.16 23.54
CA ARG A 116 5.10 1.09 24.68
C ARG A 116 3.76 1.76 24.94
N ILE A 117 3.03 2.13 23.89
CA ILE A 117 1.69 2.70 24.05
C ILE A 117 0.78 1.69 24.72
N GLN A 118 0.81 0.44 24.27
CA GLN A 118 -0.04 -0.61 24.79
C GLN A 118 0.26 -0.93 26.26
N GLU A 119 1.53 -0.86 26.67
CA GLU A 119 1.94 -1.06 28.04
C GLU A 119 1.51 0.07 28.98
N ASN A 120 1.32 1.28 28.45
CA ASN A 120 1.00 2.47 29.20
C ASN A 120 -0.48 2.88 29.15
N THR A 121 -1.33 2.02 28.62
CA THR A 121 -2.77 2.27 28.50
C THR A 121 -3.52 0.96 28.68
N PRO A 122 -4.76 0.97 29.23
CA PRO A 122 -5.57 -0.25 29.31
C PRO A 122 -6.17 -0.68 27.97
N TYR A 123 -5.91 0.06 26.89
CA TYR A 123 -6.46 -0.28 25.57
C TYR A 123 -5.67 -1.38 24.90
N GLU A 124 -6.37 -2.27 24.21
CA GLU A 124 -5.77 -3.19 23.28
C GLU A 124 -5.63 -2.48 21.94
N VAL A 125 -4.39 -2.29 21.47
CA VAL A 125 -4.15 -1.58 20.21
C VAL A 125 -4.44 -2.53 19.05
N THR A 126 -5.47 -2.21 18.27
CA THR A 126 -5.85 -3.02 17.12
C THR A 126 -5.30 -2.47 15.80
N ASN A 127 -4.92 -1.20 15.77
CA ASN A 127 -4.35 -0.59 14.57
C ASN A 127 -3.54 0.65 14.94
N ALA A 128 -2.46 0.89 14.19
CA ALA A 128 -1.66 2.10 14.34
C ALA A 128 -1.15 2.49 12.96
N THR A 129 -1.24 3.79 12.64
CA THR A 129 -0.81 4.32 11.36
C THR A 129 0.18 5.46 11.58
N LEU A 130 1.25 5.49 10.79
CA LEU A 130 2.24 6.55 10.85
C LEU A 130 2.31 7.22 9.47
N VAL A 131 2.10 8.53 9.46
CA VAL A 131 2.21 9.35 8.26
C VAL A 131 3.33 10.35 8.47
N ILE A 132 4.33 10.35 7.59
CA ILE A 132 5.47 11.26 7.69
C ILE A 132 5.52 12.12 6.43
N GLU A 133 5.54 13.42 6.62
CA GLU A 133 5.63 14.37 5.53
C GLU A 133 6.79 15.33 5.79
N GLY A 134 7.48 15.73 4.73
CA GLY A 134 8.61 16.63 4.87
C GLY A 134 8.98 17.25 3.53
N VAL A 135 10.19 17.78 3.44
CA VAL A 135 10.71 18.37 2.20
C VAL A 135 11.97 17.60 1.79
N CYS A 136 11.95 17.03 0.59
CA CYS A 136 13.08 16.21 0.12
C CYS A 136 14.33 17.05 -0.11
N PRO A 137 15.51 16.41 -0.18
CA PRO A 137 16.78 17.15 -0.33
C PRO A 137 16.81 18.07 -1.55
N LEU A 138 16.24 17.65 -2.67
CA LEU A 138 16.21 18.47 -3.88
C LEU A 138 15.35 19.72 -3.70
N CYS A 139 14.18 19.58 -3.09
CA CYS A 139 13.29 20.71 -2.85
C CYS A 139 13.85 21.65 -1.78
N ARG A 140 14.56 21.12 -0.79
CA ARG A 140 15.23 21.94 0.21
C ARG A 140 16.33 22.78 -0.41
N ALA A 141 17.07 22.20 -1.36
CA ALA A 141 18.15 22.90 -2.04
C ALA A 141 17.64 24.03 -2.93
N GLU A 142 16.43 23.88 -3.49
CA GLU A 142 15.80 24.89 -4.35
C GLU A 142 15.11 26.01 -3.56
N GLY A 143 14.77 25.72 -2.33
CA GLY A 143 14.13 26.69 -1.45
C GLY A 143 15.16 27.48 -0.68
#